data_aadab41f50335d13493d89c6f76dcf9b
#
_entry.id   aadab41f50335d13493d89c6f76dcf9b
#
_cell.length_a   1.000
_cell.length_b   1.000
_cell.length_c   1.000
_cell.angle_alpha   90.00
_cell.angle_beta   90.00
_cell.angle_gamma   90.00
#
_symmetry.space_group_name_H-M   'P 1'
#
loop_
_entity.id
_entity.type
_entity.pdbx_description
1 polymer ?
#
loop_
_entity_poly.entity_id
_entity_poly.type
_entity_poly.pdbx_seq_one_letter_code
_entity_poly.pdbx_strand_id
1 'polypeptide(L)'
;TCCGLTSSHELNTNVFPFILRGVRLIGIDSVECKLEKKQAAWEKIASKWKIHTLDSITNEISLNEIKDAYELLLSGKAVGRYVIKIRK
;
A
#
# COMPACT_ATOMS: atom_id res chain seq x y z
N THR A 1 -6.10 -3.65 8.97
CA THR A 1 -6.82 -3.58 7.68
C THR A 1 -6.16 -4.45 6.65
N CYS A 2 -6.94 -4.99 5.72
CA CYS A 2 -6.50 -5.82 4.62
C CYS A 2 -7.02 -5.22 3.32
N CYS A 3 -6.11 -4.78 2.45
CA CYS A 3 -6.46 -4.04 1.22
C CYS A 3 -5.70 -4.51 -0.03
N GLY A 4 -4.85 -5.52 0.06
CA GLY A 4 -4.04 -5.99 -1.08
C GLY A 4 -3.68 -7.46 -0.99
N LEU A 5 -3.28 -8.01 -2.15
CA LEU A 5 -2.99 -9.43 -2.36
C LEU A 5 -1.59 -9.67 -2.94
N THR A 6 -0.67 -8.73 -2.77
CA THR A 6 0.65 -8.75 -3.45
C THR A 6 1.46 -10.00 -3.18
N SER A 7 1.42 -10.53 -1.96
CA SER A 7 2.13 -11.75 -1.59
C SER A 7 1.25 -12.99 -1.78
N SER A 8 0.04 -12.98 -1.22
CA SER A 8 -0.91 -14.09 -1.25
C SER A 8 -2.31 -13.62 -0.92
N HIS A 9 -3.32 -14.41 -1.26
CA HIS A 9 -4.69 -14.24 -0.81
C HIS A 9 -4.97 -15.03 0.48
N GLU A 10 -4.02 -15.85 0.91
CA GLU A 10 -4.17 -16.68 2.10
C GLU A 10 -3.89 -15.89 3.39
N LEU A 11 -4.66 -16.17 4.43
CA LEU A 11 -4.48 -15.63 5.76
C LEU A 11 -4.38 -16.77 6.77
N ASN A 12 -3.17 -17.18 7.08
CA ASN A 12 -2.89 -18.19 8.10
C ASN A 12 -2.89 -17.53 9.49
N THR A 13 -3.95 -17.75 10.25
CA THR A 13 -4.08 -17.24 11.62
C THR A 13 -4.95 -18.17 12.46
N ASN A 14 -5.09 -17.86 13.75
CA ASN A 14 -5.99 -18.51 14.66
C ASN A 14 -6.87 -17.48 15.38
N VAL A 15 -7.81 -17.95 16.18
CA VAL A 15 -8.81 -17.09 16.85
C VAL A 15 -8.28 -16.35 18.09
N PHE A 16 -7.12 -16.71 18.62
CA PHE A 16 -6.61 -16.16 19.86
C PHE A 16 -6.47 -14.63 19.86
N PRO A 17 -5.88 -13.97 18.85
CA PRO A 17 -5.79 -12.51 18.82
C PRO A 17 -7.16 -11.83 18.85
N PHE A 18 -8.13 -12.42 18.18
CA PHE A 18 -9.49 -11.89 18.10
C PHE A 18 -10.23 -12.00 19.42
N ILE A 19 -10.16 -13.15 20.09
CA ILE A 19 -10.85 -13.40 21.36
C ILE A 19 -10.14 -12.70 22.51
N LEU A 20 -8.82 -12.89 22.66
CA LEU A 20 -8.09 -12.48 23.85
C LEU A 20 -7.72 -10.98 23.83
N ARG A 21 -7.60 -10.36 22.66
CA ARG A 21 -7.15 -8.96 22.51
C ARG A 21 -8.13 -8.09 21.73
N GLY A 22 -9.28 -8.61 21.34
CA GLY A 22 -10.29 -7.87 20.59
C GLY A 22 -9.79 -7.33 19.25
N VAL A 23 -8.80 -7.99 18.62
CA VAL A 23 -8.30 -7.62 17.30
C VAL A 23 -9.42 -7.74 16.28
N ARG A 24 -9.47 -6.78 15.35
CA ARG A 24 -10.44 -6.78 14.25
C ARG A 24 -9.70 -6.90 12.93
N LEU A 25 -10.18 -7.74 12.04
CA LEU A 25 -9.76 -7.80 10.64
C LEU A 25 -10.79 -7.03 9.81
N ILE A 26 -10.34 -5.97 9.13
CA ILE A 26 -11.20 -5.11 8.33
C ILE A 26 -10.71 -5.14 6.89
N GLY A 27 -11.55 -5.64 5.98
CA GLY A 27 -11.30 -5.59 4.54
C GLY A 27 -11.60 -4.20 3.96
N ILE A 28 -10.76 -3.76 3.02
CA ILE A 28 -10.95 -2.51 2.26
C ILE A 28 -10.95 -2.86 0.78
N ASP A 29 -12.12 -2.80 0.16
CA ASP A 29 -12.25 -2.91 -1.29
C ASP A 29 -12.01 -1.54 -1.92
N SER A 30 -10.79 -1.33 -2.42
CA SER A 30 -10.42 -0.10 -3.09
C SER A 30 -10.79 -0.08 -4.58
N VAL A 31 -11.10 -1.22 -5.17
CA VAL A 31 -11.47 -1.33 -6.60
C VAL A 31 -12.89 -0.82 -6.82
N GLU A 32 -13.86 -1.39 -6.11
CA GLU A 32 -15.28 -1.04 -6.22
C GLU A 32 -15.68 0.22 -5.41
N CYS A 33 -14.71 0.87 -4.78
CA CYS A 33 -14.97 2.07 -3.98
C CYS A 33 -15.44 3.23 -4.87
N LYS A 34 -16.57 3.84 -4.51
CA LYS A 34 -17.15 4.99 -5.23
C LYS A 34 -16.16 6.15 -5.32
N LEU A 35 -16.19 6.89 -6.44
CA LEU A 35 -15.26 7.98 -6.73
C LEU A 35 -15.28 9.07 -5.64
N GLU A 36 -16.47 9.43 -5.15
CA GLU A 36 -16.60 10.46 -4.11
C GLU A 36 -15.87 10.08 -2.81
N LYS A 37 -15.91 8.78 -2.45
CA LYS A 37 -15.17 8.28 -1.27
C LYS A 37 -13.66 8.33 -1.50
N LYS A 38 -13.21 8.00 -2.72
CA LYS A 38 -11.79 8.08 -3.10
C LYS A 38 -11.31 9.53 -3.04
N GLN A 39 -12.07 10.47 -3.61
CA GLN A 39 -11.75 11.90 -3.57
C GLN A 39 -11.65 12.42 -2.13
N ALA A 40 -12.64 12.13 -1.29
CA ALA A 40 -12.62 12.53 0.12
C ALA A 40 -11.42 11.95 0.90
N ALA A 41 -10.99 10.72 0.58
CA ALA A 41 -9.80 10.13 1.17
C ALA A 41 -8.52 10.86 0.71
N TRP A 42 -8.40 11.17 -0.59
CA TRP A 42 -7.26 11.92 -1.13
C TRP A 42 -7.16 13.33 -0.58
N GLU A 43 -8.29 14.04 -0.41
CA GLU A 43 -8.32 15.35 0.23
C GLU A 43 -7.80 15.31 1.68
N LYS A 44 -8.16 14.27 2.44
CA LYS A 44 -7.64 14.06 3.79
C LYS A 44 -6.14 13.75 3.78
N ILE A 45 -5.67 12.91 2.86
CA ILE A 45 -4.25 12.58 2.70
C ILE A 45 -3.45 13.82 2.33
N ALA A 46 -3.99 14.69 1.47
CA ALA A 46 -3.35 15.94 1.08
C ALA A 46 -3.35 17.01 2.18
N SER A 47 -4.16 16.86 3.22
CA SER A 47 -4.32 17.84 4.29
C SER A 47 -4.03 17.27 5.68
N LYS A 48 -5.06 16.81 6.39
CA LYS A 48 -4.98 16.38 7.79
C LYS A 48 -4.11 15.14 8.02
N TRP A 49 -4.06 14.25 7.03
CA TRP A 49 -3.31 13.00 7.10
C TRP A 49 -2.00 13.05 6.31
N LYS A 50 -1.56 14.25 5.95
CA LYS A 50 -0.31 14.42 5.22
C LYS A 50 0.87 13.90 6.03
N ILE A 51 1.60 12.97 5.42
CA ILE A 51 2.81 12.38 6.00
C ILE A 51 4.00 13.27 5.60
N HIS A 52 4.70 13.84 6.59
CA HIS A 52 5.85 14.70 6.34
C HIS A 52 7.12 13.94 5.92
N THR A 53 7.12 12.61 6.08
CA THR A 53 8.25 11.72 5.75
C THR A 53 8.03 10.95 4.45
N LEU A 54 7.18 11.42 3.54
CA LEU A 54 6.92 10.76 2.25
C LEU A 54 8.19 10.53 1.45
N ASP A 55 9.11 11.50 1.47
CA ASP A 55 10.37 11.40 0.71
C ASP A 55 11.25 10.25 1.23
N SER A 56 11.19 9.94 2.52
CA SER A 56 11.98 8.84 3.12
C SER A 56 11.52 7.43 2.71
N ILE A 57 10.29 7.31 2.21
CA ILE A 57 9.71 6.04 1.72
C ILE A 57 9.58 6.02 0.19
N THR A 58 10.06 7.05 -0.49
CA THR A 58 9.97 7.18 -1.96
C THR A 58 11.30 6.82 -2.60
N ASN A 59 11.27 5.87 -3.52
CA ASN A 59 12.40 5.49 -4.35
C ASN A 59 12.15 5.99 -5.77
N GLU A 60 12.81 7.09 -6.18
CA GLU A 60 12.72 7.58 -7.55
C GLU A 60 13.61 6.74 -8.46
N ILE A 61 13.04 6.16 -9.52
CA ILE A 61 13.72 5.32 -10.48
C ILE A 61 13.49 5.80 -11.90
N SER A 62 14.39 5.45 -12.80
CA SER A 62 14.25 5.65 -14.25
C SER A 62 13.45 4.51 -14.90
N LEU A 63 13.04 4.72 -16.16
CA LEU A 63 12.37 3.68 -16.95
C LEU A 63 13.21 2.41 -17.12
N ASN A 64 14.53 2.52 -17.16
CA ASN A 64 15.43 1.38 -17.34
C ASN A 64 15.50 0.47 -16.10
N GLU A 65 15.18 1.00 -14.92
CA GLU A 65 15.24 0.29 -13.63
C GLU A 65 13.90 -0.40 -13.27
N ILE A 66 12.88 -0.26 -14.12
CA ILE A 66 11.54 -0.84 -13.85
C ILE A 66 11.61 -2.35 -13.65
N LYS A 67 12.44 -3.05 -14.45
CA LYS A 67 12.56 -4.50 -14.36
C LYS A 67 13.04 -4.95 -12.98
N ASP A 68 14.07 -4.30 -12.47
CA ASP A 68 14.64 -4.61 -11.15
C ASP A 68 13.66 -4.30 -10.03
N ALA A 69 12.90 -3.19 -10.15
CA ALA A 69 11.84 -2.85 -9.22
C ALA A 69 10.71 -3.90 -9.21
N TYR A 70 10.32 -4.43 -10.36
CA TYR A 70 9.35 -5.53 -10.44
C TYR A 70 9.86 -6.80 -9.77
N GLU A 71 11.11 -7.18 -9.98
CA GLU A 71 11.69 -8.37 -9.34
C GLU A 71 11.70 -8.25 -7.82
N LEU A 72 12.03 -7.06 -7.28
CA LEU A 72 11.95 -6.77 -5.85
C LEU A 72 10.50 -6.85 -5.34
N LEU A 73 9.54 -6.31 -6.08
CA LEU A 73 8.14 -6.30 -5.71
C LEU A 73 7.55 -7.71 -5.69
N LEU A 74 7.80 -8.51 -6.72
CA LEU A 74 7.32 -9.89 -6.83
C LEU A 74 7.96 -10.82 -5.79
N SER A 75 9.21 -10.55 -5.42
CA SER A 75 9.91 -11.32 -4.36
C SER A 75 9.54 -10.90 -2.93
N GLY A 76 8.67 -9.89 -2.77
CA GLY A 76 8.28 -9.35 -1.45
C GLY A 76 9.39 -8.57 -0.74
N LYS A 77 10.44 -8.18 -1.45
CA LYS A 77 11.59 -7.43 -0.91
C LYS A 77 11.51 -5.92 -1.14
N ALA A 78 10.51 -5.45 -1.87
CA ALA A 78 10.32 -4.03 -2.11
C ALA A 78 9.96 -3.29 -0.82
N VAL A 79 10.64 -2.18 -0.56
CA VAL A 79 10.40 -1.31 0.60
C VAL A 79 10.04 0.09 0.11
N GLY A 80 8.97 0.65 0.67
CA GLY A 80 8.49 1.97 0.29
C GLY A 80 7.73 1.98 -1.03
N ARG A 81 7.78 3.11 -1.72
CA ARG A 81 7.09 3.35 -3.00
C ARG A 81 8.09 3.66 -4.10
N TYR A 82 8.00 2.97 -5.21
CA TYR A 82 8.78 3.28 -6.42
C TYR A 82 8.02 4.28 -7.29
N VAL A 83 8.65 5.41 -7.59
CA VAL A 83 8.12 6.46 -8.46
C VAL A 83 8.98 6.55 -9.71
N ILE A 84 8.37 6.37 -10.87
CA ILE A 84 9.09 6.34 -12.14
C ILE A 84 9.16 7.76 -12.71
N LYS A 85 10.37 8.26 -12.89
CA LYS A 85 10.62 9.52 -13.56
C LYS A 85 10.64 9.32 -15.08
N ILE A 86 9.56 9.76 -15.75
CA ILE A 86 9.37 9.59 -17.19
C ILE A 86 10.11 10.66 -18.01
N ARG A 87 10.31 11.84 -17.43
CA ARG A 87 10.99 12.97 -18.08
C ARG A 87 12.23 13.40 -17.29
N LYS A 88 13.29 13.71 -18.03
CA LYS A 88 14.49 14.37 -17.47
C LYS A 88 14.18 15.80 -17.06
#